data_124ff8d5b83aa89f85780f1788ad870c
#
_entry.id   124ff8d5b83aa89f85780f1788ad870c
#
_cell.length_a   1.000
_cell.length_b   1.000
_cell.length_c   1.000
_cell.angle_alpha   90.00
_cell.angle_beta   90.00
_cell.angle_gamma   90.00
#
_symmetry.space_group_name_H-M   'P 1'
#
loop_
_entity.id
_entity.type
_entity.pdbx_description
1 polymer ?
#
loop_
_entity_poly.entity_id
_entity_poly.type
_entity_poly.pdbx_seq_one_letter_code
_entity_poly.pdbx_strand_id
1 'polypeptide(L)'
;LKNRYINRQQYDSTCVKPLNIDFQREGLKKGMAPYFRKYLERTMLASLPVRSNYGNSDRAVQRYREDSVAWYTDPLYGWCQKNRKPDGEAYDLYKDGLKIYTTIDYRMQLYAENAVEQHLKQLQPQFDRHIAGFRNAPFSNDLTGEEARNVLTSEIMRSERYRAYKSKGMEMDEILEAFDQPDTLKIYTWEGYRDTLISPLDSIKYYLKHLSSSFMAMDPTSGHVKAWVGGAAYGFTEIDMVRSSTYKRQVGSTCKPFLYTLAMQNGMSPCKRVPNVEQTFILDDGTAWTAKNSSSTENDGKMVTLRWGLANSVNQVSAWVMKQFNPEAMREVMERMGIYSIVPAVPSMFLGTAEITLYEMVAAYAVYANKGVYTTPLIVTRIEDKTGNVIATFQARRRDALDEHTAYLMINLLQNVVSEGSGIRLRLNYDLYKEYGGFSAPFAGKTGTTQNQSDGWFVGFTPNLVAGTWTGANYRSIHFEDLTRGQGANMALPVFGRFFKQVFADSTLPYTEDFSFEKPEGFSIDLDCNESSQPSGPATPVFDDFF
;
A
#
# COMPACT_ATOMS: atom_id res chain seq x y z
N LEU A 1 -9.25 17.33 -53.37
CA LEU A 1 -9.42 18.04 -54.61
C LEU A 1 -8.70 19.38 -54.61
N LYS A 2 -9.01 20.31 -53.70
CA LYS A 2 -8.47 21.67 -53.65
C LYS A 2 -6.93 21.70 -53.65
N ASN A 3 -6.29 20.76 -52.94
CA ASN A 3 -4.83 20.65 -52.85
C ASN A 3 -4.23 19.60 -53.81
N ARG A 4 -5.00 19.09 -54.77
CA ARG A 4 -4.61 18.12 -55.80
C ARG A 4 -4.07 16.78 -55.29
N TYR A 5 -4.29 16.40 -54.04
CA TYR A 5 -3.88 15.09 -53.51
C TYR A 5 -4.68 13.92 -54.07
N ILE A 6 -5.94 14.18 -54.49
CA ILE A 6 -6.84 13.22 -55.15
C ILE A 6 -7.53 13.86 -56.36
N ASN A 7 -7.80 13.08 -57.39
CA ASN A 7 -8.58 13.51 -58.53
C ASN A 7 -10.10 13.39 -58.27
N ARG A 8 -10.95 13.91 -59.17
CA ARG A 8 -12.40 13.93 -59.01
C ARG A 8 -12.99 12.54 -58.89
N GLN A 9 -12.53 11.59 -59.70
CA GLN A 9 -13.00 10.21 -59.70
C GLN A 9 -12.68 9.49 -58.38
N GLN A 10 -11.47 9.72 -57.84
CA GLN A 10 -11.06 9.21 -56.53
C GLN A 10 -11.89 9.82 -55.41
N TYR A 11 -12.20 11.11 -55.49
CA TYR A 11 -13.07 11.79 -54.53
C TYR A 11 -14.46 11.18 -54.53
N ASP A 12 -15.09 11.11 -55.70
CA ASP A 12 -16.48 10.64 -55.85
C ASP A 12 -16.59 9.16 -55.42
N SER A 13 -15.61 8.31 -55.77
CA SER A 13 -15.58 6.91 -55.37
C SER A 13 -15.33 6.72 -53.85
N THR A 14 -14.65 7.65 -53.21
CA THR A 14 -14.37 7.57 -51.77
C THR A 14 -15.55 8.08 -50.94
N CYS A 15 -16.28 9.11 -51.43
CA CYS A 15 -17.43 9.65 -50.73
C CYS A 15 -18.63 8.68 -50.62
N VAL A 16 -18.75 7.71 -51.52
CA VAL A 16 -19.78 6.68 -51.45
C VAL A 16 -19.40 5.41 -50.68
N LYS A 17 -18.13 5.28 -50.28
CA LYS A 17 -17.72 4.14 -49.48
C LYS A 17 -18.13 4.35 -48.01
N PRO A 18 -18.76 3.34 -47.39
CA PRO A 18 -19.02 3.42 -45.96
C PRO A 18 -17.69 3.56 -45.21
N LEU A 19 -17.65 4.51 -44.28
CA LEU A 19 -16.54 4.62 -43.32
C LEU A 19 -16.62 3.40 -42.38
N ASN A 20 -15.86 2.36 -42.69
CA ASN A 20 -15.63 1.26 -41.75
C ASN A 20 -14.69 1.76 -40.63
N ILE A 21 -15.24 2.54 -39.72
CA ILE A 21 -14.52 2.98 -38.53
C ILE A 21 -14.61 1.84 -37.52
N ASP A 22 -13.52 1.14 -37.32
CA ASP A 22 -13.34 0.28 -36.15
C ASP A 22 -12.99 1.20 -34.96
N PHE A 23 -14.01 1.88 -34.45
CA PHE A 23 -13.85 2.74 -33.27
C PHE A 23 -13.80 1.86 -32.03
N GLN A 24 -12.59 1.46 -31.64
CA GLN A 24 -12.34 0.90 -30.34
C GLN A 24 -12.04 2.04 -29.36
N ARG A 25 -13.00 2.32 -28.48
CA ARG A 25 -12.75 3.25 -27.37
C ARG A 25 -11.70 2.62 -26.47
N GLU A 26 -10.47 3.08 -26.55
CA GLU A 26 -9.41 2.74 -25.59
C GLU A 26 -9.80 3.35 -24.24
N GLY A 27 -10.48 2.56 -23.41
CA GLY A 27 -10.80 2.94 -22.04
C GLY A 27 -9.66 2.56 -21.10
N LEU A 28 -9.62 3.17 -19.92
CA LEU A 28 -8.67 2.82 -18.84
C LEU A 28 -8.72 1.34 -18.44
N LYS A 29 -9.81 0.64 -18.74
CA LYS A 29 -9.99 -0.81 -18.44
C LYS A 29 -9.15 -1.74 -19.32
N LYS A 30 -8.63 -1.26 -20.45
CA LYS A 30 -7.76 -2.02 -21.36
C LYS A 30 -6.32 -1.53 -21.26
N GLY A 31 -5.36 -2.46 -21.34
CA GLY A 31 -3.93 -2.18 -21.29
C GLY A 31 -3.37 -2.19 -19.88
N MET A 32 -2.06 -2.03 -19.80
CA MET A 32 -1.26 -2.15 -18.58
C MET A 32 -1.45 -0.97 -17.62
N ALA A 33 -1.25 -1.22 -16.35
CA ALA A 33 -1.24 -0.24 -15.26
C ALA A 33 -2.48 0.68 -15.22
N PRO A 34 -3.73 0.16 -15.23
CA PRO A 34 -4.92 0.99 -15.32
C PRO A 34 -5.08 1.95 -14.14
N TYR A 35 -4.71 1.52 -12.93
CA TYR A 35 -4.73 2.34 -11.72
C TYR A 35 -3.72 3.49 -11.79
N PHE A 36 -2.49 3.18 -12.21
CA PHE A 36 -1.45 4.19 -12.40
C PHE A 36 -1.85 5.24 -13.44
N ARG A 37 -2.39 4.80 -14.60
CA ARG A 37 -2.86 5.73 -15.65
C ARG A 37 -3.97 6.64 -15.13
N LYS A 38 -4.91 6.09 -14.35
CA LYS A 38 -6.00 6.88 -13.74
C LYS A 38 -5.47 7.85 -12.67
N TYR A 39 -4.51 7.41 -11.88
CA TYR A 39 -3.83 8.27 -10.91
C TYR A 39 -3.11 9.43 -11.61
N LEU A 40 -2.34 9.14 -12.67
CA LEU A 40 -1.60 10.12 -13.45
C LEU A 40 -2.55 11.14 -14.11
N GLU A 41 -3.61 10.65 -14.78
CA GLU A 41 -4.65 11.48 -15.38
C GLU A 41 -5.23 12.47 -14.35
N ARG A 42 -5.70 11.96 -13.22
CA ARG A 42 -6.28 12.79 -12.15
C ARG A 42 -5.28 13.81 -11.59
N THR A 43 -4.03 13.41 -11.44
CA THR A 43 -2.96 14.28 -10.93
C THR A 43 -2.67 15.42 -11.89
N MET A 44 -2.51 15.15 -13.18
CA MET A 44 -2.21 16.17 -14.18
C MET A 44 -3.38 17.13 -14.45
N LEU A 45 -4.62 16.64 -14.35
CA LEU A 45 -5.84 17.43 -14.56
C LEU A 45 -6.35 18.14 -13.30
N ALA A 46 -5.70 17.93 -12.14
CA ALA A 46 -6.14 18.55 -10.89
C ALA A 46 -6.24 20.07 -11.03
N SER A 47 -7.25 20.64 -10.39
CA SER A 47 -7.47 22.09 -10.31
C SER A 47 -7.02 22.63 -8.95
N LEU A 48 -6.86 23.95 -8.86
CA LEU A 48 -6.56 24.64 -7.60
C LEU A 48 -7.61 24.25 -6.54
N PRO A 49 -7.19 23.68 -5.39
CA PRO A 49 -8.14 23.32 -4.35
C PRO A 49 -8.82 24.55 -3.75
N VAL A 50 -10.15 24.54 -3.75
CA VAL A 50 -10.97 25.60 -3.13
C VAL A 50 -11.73 24.98 -1.95
N ARG A 51 -11.57 25.54 -0.74
CA ARG A 51 -12.11 24.96 0.50
C ARG A 51 -13.62 24.66 0.43
N SER A 52 -14.40 25.53 -0.23
CA SER A 52 -15.85 25.36 -0.38
C SER A 52 -16.26 24.12 -1.17
N ASN A 53 -15.36 23.54 -1.99
CA ASN A 53 -15.62 22.35 -2.78
C ASN A 53 -15.46 21.05 -1.97
N TYR A 54 -15.01 21.17 -0.71
CA TYR A 54 -14.82 20.04 0.21
C TYR A 54 -15.84 20.13 1.34
N GLY A 55 -16.35 18.97 1.76
CA GLY A 55 -17.26 18.89 2.90
C GLY A 55 -16.61 19.27 4.24
N ASN A 56 -17.37 19.23 5.33
CA ASN A 56 -16.92 19.63 6.66
C ASN A 56 -16.43 18.45 7.53
N SER A 57 -16.50 17.21 7.05
CA SER A 57 -15.97 16.06 7.79
C SER A 57 -14.45 16.17 7.92
N ASP A 58 -13.88 15.58 8.98
CA ASP A 58 -12.43 15.55 9.20
C ASP A 58 -11.67 15.00 7.98
N ARG A 59 -12.19 13.94 7.35
CA ARG A 59 -11.64 13.39 6.10
C ARG A 59 -11.65 14.40 4.96
N ALA A 60 -12.70 15.21 4.84
CA ALA A 60 -12.80 16.22 3.78
C ALA A 60 -11.82 17.38 4.04
N VAL A 61 -11.67 17.79 5.30
CA VAL A 61 -10.67 18.80 5.71
C VAL A 61 -9.26 18.30 5.44
N GLN A 62 -8.96 17.05 5.79
CA GLN A 62 -7.67 16.43 5.52
C GLN A 62 -7.37 16.39 4.03
N ARG A 63 -8.34 15.94 3.21
CA ARG A 63 -8.19 15.88 1.75
C ARG A 63 -7.92 17.27 1.16
N TYR A 64 -8.64 18.30 1.62
CA TYR A 64 -8.34 19.68 1.19
C TYR A 64 -6.91 20.09 1.50
N ARG A 65 -6.38 19.76 2.69
CA ARG A 65 -5.00 20.06 3.07
C ARG A 65 -3.99 19.30 2.19
N GLU A 66 -4.20 18.02 1.96
CA GLU A 66 -3.34 17.19 1.12
C GLU A 66 -3.30 17.70 -0.33
N ASP A 67 -4.47 17.98 -0.90
CA ASP A 67 -4.59 18.51 -2.26
C ASP A 67 -3.94 19.93 -2.36
N SER A 68 -4.11 20.75 -1.32
CA SER A 68 -3.47 22.08 -1.26
C SER A 68 -1.95 21.97 -1.19
N VAL A 69 -1.42 21.11 -0.34
CA VAL A 69 0.02 20.85 -0.26
C VAL A 69 0.53 20.34 -1.62
N ALA A 70 -0.15 19.36 -2.21
CA ALA A 70 0.23 18.81 -3.50
C ALA A 70 0.23 19.89 -4.61
N TRP A 71 -0.76 20.77 -4.62
CA TRP A 71 -0.82 21.88 -5.59
C TRP A 71 0.42 22.75 -5.56
N TYR A 72 0.91 23.11 -4.37
CA TYR A 72 2.06 24.01 -4.24
C TYR A 72 3.41 23.31 -4.25
N THR A 73 3.46 22.01 -3.93
CA THR A 73 4.73 21.29 -3.75
C THR A 73 5.02 20.24 -4.81
N ASP A 74 4.00 19.69 -5.47
CA ASP A 74 4.17 18.69 -6.54
C ASP A 74 4.00 19.38 -7.91
N PRO A 75 5.07 19.49 -8.72
CA PRO A 75 5.00 20.14 -10.02
C PRO A 75 4.11 19.40 -11.03
N LEU A 76 3.86 18.09 -10.82
CA LEU A 76 2.98 17.30 -11.68
C LEU A 76 1.50 17.50 -11.34
N TYR A 77 1.17 17.79 -10.07
CA TYR A 77 -0.20 17.99 -9.61
C TYR A 77 -0.79 19.27 -10.23
N GLY A 78 -1.82 19.13 -11.06
CA GLY A 78 -2.43 20.23 -11.82
C GLY A 78 -1.56 20.76 -12.97
N TRP A 79 -0.65 19.93 -13.49
CA TRP A 79 0.31 20.35 -14.52
C TRP A 79 -0.37 21.00 -15.73
N CYS A 80 -1.46 20.43 -16.24
CA CYS A 80 -2.21 20.96 -17.38
C CYS A 80 -2.79 22.35 -17.10
N GLN A 81 -3.15 22.64 -15.85
CA GLN A 81 -3.71 23.93 -15.43
C GLN A 81 -2.64 24.98 -15.18
N LYS A 82 -1.49 24.58 -14.63
CA LYS A 82 -0.39 25.46 -14.24
C LYS A 82 0.46 25.91 -15.42
N ASN A 83 0.53 25.10 -16.48
CA ASN A 83 1.38 25.34 -17.63
C ASN A 83 0.56 25.82 -18.82
N ARG A 84 1.16 26.70 -19.62
CA ARG A 84 0.51 27.31 -20.78
C ARG A 84 1.28 27.00 -22.05
N LYS A 85 0.53 26.80 -23.13
CA LYS A 85 1.05 26.71 -24.48
C LYS A 85 1.57 28.09 -24.94
N PRO A 86 2.37 28.15 -26.01
CA PRO A 86 2.85 29.43 -26.55
C PRO A 86 1.72 30.41 -26.96
N ASP A 87 0.53 29.92 -27.27
CA ASP A 87 -0.67 30.71 -27.57
C ASP A 87 -1.40 31.23 -26.32
N GLY A 88 -0.92 30.87 -25.10
CA GLY A 88 -1.50 31.27 -23.82
C GLY A 88 -2.58 30.33 -23.29
N GLU A 89 -3.02 29.33 -24.05
CA GLU A 89 -4.01 28.35 -23.61
C GLU A 89 -3.41 27.30 -22.65
N ALA A 90 -4.25 26.69 -21.81
CA ALA A 90 -3.85 25.55 -20.98
C ALA A 90 -3.63 24.30 -21.86
N TYR A 91 -2.73 23.41 -21.40
CA TYR A 91 -2.56 22.12 -22.08
C TYR A 91 -3.80 21.22 -21.89
N ASP A 92 -4.23 20.58 -22.98
CA ASP A 92 -5.27 19.56 -22.98
C ASP A 92 -4.63 18.18 -23.08
N LEU A 93 -4.77 17.37 -22.02
CA LEU A 93 -4.14 16.06 -21.92
C LEU A 93 -4.51 15.13 -23.09
N TYR A 94 -5.70 15.31 -23.68
CA TYR A 94 -6.24 14.41 -24.70
C TYR A 94 -6.08 14.93 -26.14
N LYS A 95 -5.91 16.25 -26.33
CA LYS A 95 -5.91 16.86 -27.65
C LYS A 95 -4.56 17.32 -28.14
N ASP A 96 -3.66 17.68 -27.21
CA ASP A 96 -2.38 18.32 -27.58
C ASP A 96 -1.29 17.31 -27.99
N GLY A 97 -1.58 15.98 -27.92
CA GLY A 97 -0.63 14.94 -28.34
C GLY A 97 0.61 14.85 -27.47
N LEU A 98 0.45 15.10 -26.17
CA LEU A 98 1.53 15.03 -25.19
C LEU A 98 2.13 13.62 -25.09
N LYS A 99 3.45 13.53 -25.08
CA LYS A 99 4.22 12.32 -24.79
C LYS A 99 4.72 12.38 -23.35
N ILE A 100 4.18 11.52 -22.48
CA ILE A 100 4.51 11.50 -21.06
C ILE A 100 5.40 10.31 -20.77
N TYR A 101 6.66 10.57 -20.39
CA TYR A 101 7.64 9.56 -20.07
C TYR A 101 7.58 9.23 -18.58
N THR A 102 7.06 8.05 -18.26
CA THR A 102 6.92 7.57 -16.90
C THR A 102 8.13 6.74 -16.46
N THR A 103 8.23 6.50 -15.15
CA THR A 103 9.30 5.68 -14.56
C THR A 103 8.95 4.20 -14.47
N ILE A 104 7.69 3.84 -14.80
CA ILE A 104 7.21 2.45 -14.78
C ILE A 104 8.04 1.61 -15.76
N ASP A 105 8.60 0.50 -15.28
CA ASP A 105 9.20 -0.52 -16.13
C ASP A 105 8.11 -1.51 -16.56
N TYR A 106 7.95 -1.69 -17.87
CA TYR A 106 6.92 -2.53 -18.44
C TYR A 106 6.93 -3.97 -17.90
N ARG A 107 8.12 -4.58 -17.78
CA ARG A 107 8.29 -5.97 -17.31
C ARG A 107 7.95 -6.07 -15.83
N MET A 108 8.51 -5.15 -15.01
CA MET A 108 8.26 -5.13 -13.58
C MET A 108 6.78 -4.86 -13.26
N GLN A 109 6.11 -4.02 -14.05
CA GLN A 109 4.66 -3.80 -13.94
C GLN A 109 3.89 -5.11 -14.22
N LEU A 110 4.25 -5.81 -15.29
CA LEU A 110 3.63 -7.09 -15.64
C LEU A 110 3.85 -8.14 -14.53
N TYR A 111 5.06 -8.20 -13.97
CA TYR A 111 5.37 -9.13 -12.88
C TYR A 111 4.57 -8.80 -11.61
N ALA A 112 4.38 -7.52 -11.32
CA ALA A 112 3.55 -7.08 -10.19
C ALA A 112 2.06 -7.43 -10.39
N GLU A 113 1.50 -7.17 -11.57
CA GLU A 113 0.11 -7.52 -11.91
C GLU A 113 -0.09 -9.04 -11.82
N ASN A 114 0.82 -9.84 -12.38
CA ASN A 114 0.79 -11.29 -12.31
C ASN A 114 0.90 -11.80 -10.87
N ALA A 115 1.78 -11.23 -10.05
CA ALA A 115 1.96 -11.63 -8.66
C ALA A 115 0.70 -11.40 -7.84
N VAL A 116 0.04 -10.26 -8.01
CA VAL A 116 -1.24 -9.93 -7.37
C VAL A 116 -2.34 -10.90 -7.83
N GLU A 117 -2.50 -11.07 -9.14
CA GLU A 117 -3.55 -11.93 -9.70
C GLU A 117 -3.40 -13.38 -9.26
N GLN A 118 -2.20 -13.97 -9.40
CA GLN A 118 -1.92 -15.36 -9.03
C GLN A 118 -2.18 -15.59 -7.54
N HIS A 119 -1.75 -14.66 -6.68
CA HIS A 119 -1.96 -14.80 -5.25
C HIS A 119 -3.45 -14.72 -4.89
N LEU A 120 -4.18 -13.74 -5.42
CA LEU A 120 -5.60 -13.57 -5.11
C LEU A 120 -6.45 -14.72 -5.66
N LYS A 121 -6.12 -15.29 -6.83
CA LYS A 121 -6.76 -16.51 -7.33
C LYS A 121 -6.62 -17.70 -6.38
N GLN A 122 -5.56 -17.76 -5.58
CA GLN A 122 -5.34 -18.79 -4.57
C GLN A 122 -5.96 -18.43 -3.20
N LEU A 123 -5.92 -17.16 -2.83
CA LEU A 123 -6.41 -16.69 -1.53
C LEU A 123 -7.94 -16.57 -1.49
N GLN A 124 -8.58 -16.11 -2.57
CA GLN A 124 -10.03 -15.88 -2.62
C GLN A 124 -10.86 -17.16 -2.34
N PRO A 125 -10.54 -18.33 -2.92
CA PRO A 125 -11.27 -19.55 -2.56
C PRO A 125 -11.13 -19.97 -1.10
N GLN A 126 -10.00 -19.64 -0.46
CA GLN A 126 -9.82 -19.88 0.97
C GLN A 126 -10.70 -18.94 1.79
N PHE A 127 -10.79 -17.69 1.37
CA PHE A 127 -11.65 -16.68 1.99
C PHE A 127 -13.13 -17.03 1.81
N ASP A 128 -13.56 -17.40 0.61
CA ASP A 128 -14.94 -17.80 0.33
C ASP A 128 -15.39 -18.97 1.21
N ARG A 129 -14.53 -19.99 1.40
CA ARG A 129 -14.81 -21.09 2.33
C ARG A 129 -14.90 -20.65 3.79
N HIS A 130 -14.06 -19.67 4.16
CA HIS A 130 -14.05 -19.16 5.54
C HIS A 130 -15.33 -18.41 5.88
N ILE A 131 -15.79 -17.52 4.99
CA ILE A 131 -16.98 -16.69 5.22
C ILE A 131 -18.30 -17.45 4.99
N ALA A 132 -18.28 -18.62 4.36
CA ALA A 132 -19.49 -19.41 4.07
C ALA A 132 -20.30 -19.76 5.33
N GLY A 133 -19.65 -19.82 6.50
CA GLY A 133 -20.28 -20.07 7.79
C GLY A 133 -20.70 -18.81 8.56
N PHE A 134 -20.47 -17.62 8.03
CA PHE A 134 -20.78 -16.38 8.74
C PHE A 134 -22.27 -16.05 8.68
N ARG A 135 -22.81 -15.56 9.81
CA ARG A 135 -24.23 -15.20 9.92
C ARG A 135 -24.64 -14.13 8.92
N ASN A 136 -23.77 -13.14 8.72
CA ASN A 136 -24.01 -11.96 7.90
C ASN A 136 -23.04 -11.90 6.69
N ALA A 137 -22.70 -13.06 6.09
CA ALA A 137 -21.77 -13.09 4.96
C ALA A 137 -22.12 -12.03 3.89
N PRO A 138 -21.10 -11.30 3.37
CA PRO A 138 -19.66 -11.50 3.50
C PRO A 138 -19.00 -10.86 4.73
N PHE A 139 -19.76 -10.20 5.60
CA PHE A 139 -19.24 -9.52 6.79
C PHE A 139 -18.85 -10.51 7.87
N SER A 140 -17.82 -10.16 8.64
CA SER A 140 -17.39 -10.92 9.82
C SER A 140 -18.47 -10.95 10.89
N ASN A 141 -18.36 -11.91 11.82
CA ASN A 141 -19.28 -12.05 12.92
C ASN A 141 -19.19 -10.90 13.97
N ASP A 142 -18.20 -10.02 13.82
CA ASP A 142 -18.07 -8.78 14.61
C ASP A 142 -19.23 -7.80 14.35
N LEU A 143 -19.87 -7.87 13.16
CA LEU A 143 -21.02 -7.03 12.83
C LEU A 143 -22.33 -7.68 13.26
N THR A 144 -23.18 -6.87 13.89
CA THR A 144 -24.59 -7.22 14.08
C THR A 144 -25.34 -7.29 12.75
N GLY A 145 -26.46 -7.99 12.72
CA GLY A 145 -27.28 -8.06 11.50
C GLY A 145 -27.83 -6.69 11.06
N GLU A 146 -28.01 -5.76 11.98
CA GLU A 146 -28.45 -4.40 11.68
C GLU A 146 -27.32 -3.59 11.01
N GLU A 147 -26.11 -3.63 11.55
CA GLU A 147 -24.94 -2.97 10.97
C GLU A 147 -24.65 -3.49 9.56
N ALA A 148 -24.72 -4.82 9.35
CA ALA A 148 -24.53 -5.43 8.05
C ALA A 148 -25.59 -4.94 7.03
N ARG A 149 -26.87 -4.86 7.43
CA ARG A 149 -27.93 -4.30 6.59
C ARG A 149 -27.69 -2.83 6.27
N ASN A 150 -27.24 -2.03 7.23
CA ASN A 150 -26.95 -0.61 7.01
C ASN A 150 -25.83 -0.40 5.98
N VAL A 151 -24.79 -1.24 6.02
CA VAL A 151 -23.73 -1.23 4.99
C VAL A 151 -24.30 -1.60 3.60
N LEU A 152 -25.06 -2.68 3.50
CA LEU A 152 -25.68 -3.11 2.24
C LEU A 152 -26.63 -2.04 1.68
N THR A 153 -27.47 -1.45 2.51
CA THR A 153 -28.37 -0.36 2.12
C THR A 153 -27.58 0.84 1.58
N SER A 154 -26.47 1.18 2.22
CA SER A 154 -25.59 2.26 1.75
C SER A 154 -24.98 1.94 0.37
N GLU A 155 -24.59 0.69 0.11
CA GLU A 155 -24.10 0.29 -1.20
C GLU A 155 -25.20 0.26 -2.27
N ILE A 156 -26.40 -0.19 -1.91
CA ILE A 156 -27.59 -0.08 -2.79
C ILE A 156 -27.79 1.38 -3.21
N MET A 157 -27.82 2.31 -2.26
CA MET A 157 -28.04 3.74 -2.53
C MET A 157 -26.93 4.39 -3.39
N ARG A 158 -25.71 3.86 -3.38
CA ARG A 158 -24.61 4.33 -4.22
C ARG A 158 -24.69 3.82 -5.67
N SER A 159 -25.46 2.75 -5.92
CA SER A 159 -25.53 2.11 -7.23
C SER A 159 -26.26 2.96 -8.28
N GLU A 160 -25.90 2.78 -9.55
CA GLU A 160 -26.62 3.42 -10.66
C GLU A 160 -28.07 2.91 -10.78
N ARG A 161 -28.30 1.62 -10.46
CA ARG A 161 -29.63 1.01 -10.48
C ARG A 161 -30.57 1.67 -9.47
N TYR A 162 -30.09 1.97 -8.25
CA TYR A 162 -30.86 2.74 -7.27
C TYR A 162 -31.26 4.12 -7.81
N ARG A 163 -30.29 4.84 -8.38
CA ARG A 163 -30.56 6.17 -8.98
C ARG A 163 -31.61 6.09 -10.09
N ALA A 164 -31.52 5.06 -10.93
CA ALA A 164 -32.50 4.83 -11.99
C ALA A 164 -33.91 4.51 -11.45
N TYR A 165 -34.02 3.71 -10.40
CA TYR A 165 -35.32 3.42 -9.77
C TYR A 165 -35.89 4.65 -9.04
N LYS A 166 -35.07 5.38 -8.31
CA LYS A 166 -35.50 6.61 -7.62
C LYS A 166 -35.95 7.70 -8.61
N SER A 167 -35.31 7.81 -9.76
CA SER A 167 -35.74 8.73 -10.81
C SER A 167 -37.09 8.36 -11.46
N LYS A 168 -37.54 7.09 -11.32
CA LYS A 168 -38.86 6.60 -11.72
C LYS A 168 -39.92 6.78 -10.63
N GLY A 169 -39.55 7.34 -9.46
CA GLY A 169 -40.46 7.59 -8.35
C GLY A 169 -40.70 6.41 -7.43
N MET A 170 -39.90 5.33 -7.52
CA MET A 170 -40.05 4.18 -6.63
C MET A 170 -39.68 4.55 -5.19
N GLU A 171 -40.45 4.04 -4.23
CA GLU A 171 -40.13 4.18 -2.80
C GLU A 171 -39.06 3.17 -2.34
N MET A 172 -38.48 3.40 -1.18
CA MET A 172 -37.33 2.62 -0.70
C MET A 172 -37.63 1.13 -0.56
N ASP A 173 -38.81 0.77 -0.05
CA ASP A 173 -39.21 -0.62 0.16
C ASP A 173 -39.39 -1.35 -1.17
N GLU A 174 -39.97 -0.70 -2.19
CA GLU A 174 -40.12 -1.23 -3.54
C GLU A 174 -38.74 -1.45 -4.20
N ILE A 175 -37.80 -0.54 -3.96
CA ILE A 175 -36.43 -0.67 -4.45
C ILE A 175 -35.72 -1.86 -3.82
N LEU A 176 -35.83 -2.03 -2.50
CA LEU A 176 -35.24 -3.16 -1.78
C LEU A 176 -35.81 -4.50 -2.27
N GLU A 177 -37.15 -4.59 -2.46
CA GLU A 177 -37.77 -5.78 -3.07
C GLU A 177 -37.23 -6.06 -4.48
N ALA A 178 -37.08 -5.03 -5.30
CA ALA A 178 -36.53 -5.19 -6.65
C ALA A 178 -35.05 -5.60 -6.64
N PHE A 179 -34.28 -5.25 -5.60
CA PHE A 179 -32.89 -5.68 -5.45
C PHE A 179 -32.75 -7.15 -5.06
N ASP A 180 -33.78 -7.75 -4.46
CA ASP A 180 -33.80 -9.18 -4.12
C ASP A 180 -34.22 -10.08 -5.29
N GLN A 181 -34.84 -9.53 -6.34
CA GLN A 181 -35.29 -10.30 -7.49
C GLN A 181 -34.12 -10.64 -8.42
N PRO A 182 -33.96 -11.93 -8.83
CA PRO A 182 -32.95 -12.32 -9.81
C PRO A 182 -33.14 -11.60 -11.16
N ASP A 183 -32.03 -11.13 -11.72
CA ASP A 183 -31.96 -10.49 -13.04
C ASP A 183 -30.70 -10.97 -13.77
N THR A 184 -30.65 -10.86 -15.08
CA THR A 184 -29.44 -11.17 -15.85
C THR A 184 -28.48 -10.00 -15.76
N LEU A 185 -27.46 -10.14 -14.93
CA LEU A 185 -26.44 -9.12 -14.67
C LEU A 185 -25.10 -9.51 -15.27
N LYS A 186 -24.38 -8.52 -15.77
CA LYS A 186 -23.02 -8.69 -16.28
C LYS A 186 -22.04 -8.59 -15.13
N ILE A 187 -21.53 -9.73 -14.70
CA ILE A 187 -20.59 -9.86 -13.57
C ILE A 187 -19.17 -10.02 -14.08
N TYR A 188 -18.21 -9.29 -13.48
CA TYR A 188 -16.79 -9.47 -13.75
C TYR A 188 -16.26 -10.65 -12.96
N THR A 189 -15.51 -11.54 -13.64
CA THR A 189 -14.80 -12.68 -13.06
C THR A 189 -13.32 -12.63 -13.46
N TRP A 190 -12.49 -13.54 -12.95
CA TRP A 190 -11.09 -13.63 -13.37
C TRP A 190 -10.89 -13.96 -14.85
N GLU A 191 -11.93 -14.53 -15.51
CA GLU A 191 -11.95 -14.83 -16.94
C GLU A 191 -12.62 -13.71 -17.77
N GLY A 192 -12.99 -12.61 -17.13
CA GLY A 192 -13.67 -11.48 -17.75
C GLY A 192 -15.17 -11.40 -17.40
N TYR A 193 -15.89 -10.59 -18.15
CA TYR A 193 -17.32 -10.39 -17.92
C TYR A 193 -18.15 -11.58 -18.36
N ARG A 194 -19.11 -12.01 -17.50
CA ARG A 194 -20.10 -13.05 -17.78
C ARG A 194 -21.50 -12.56 -17.44
N ASP A 195 -22.46 -12.91 -18.31
CA ASP A 195 -23.88 -12.75 -18.00
C ASP A 195 -24.29 -13.84 -17.01
N THR A 196 -24.86 -13.42 -15.88
CA THR A 196 -25.16 -14.31 -14.73
C THR A 196 -26.55 -13.97 -14.21
N LEU A 197 -27.38 -15.00 -13.99
CA LEU A 197 -28.66 -14.84 -13.31
C LEU A 197 -28.42 -14.71 -11.79
N ILE A 198 -28.53 -13.50 -11.27
CA ILE A 198 -28.23 -13.16 -9.88
C ILE A 198 -29.05 -11.94 -9.45
N SER A 199 -29.44 -11.85 -8.17
CA SER A 199 -30.10 -10.64 -7.71
C SER A 199 -29.12 -9.43 -7.65
N PRO A 200 -29.58 -8.20 -7.85
CA PRO A 200 -28.74 -7.01 -7.67
C PRO A 200 -28.08 -6.95 -6.29
N LEU A 201 -28.78 -7.36 -5.23
CA LEU A 201 -28.23 -7.43 -3.86
C LEU A 201 -27.10 -8.45 -3.76
N ASP A 202 -27.28 -9.64 -4.31
CA ASP A 202 -26.23 -10.66 -4.29
C ASP A 202 -25.05 -10.31 -5.19
N SER A 203 -25.28 -9.53 -6.26
CA SER A 203 -24.18 -8.97 -7.04
C SER A 203 -23.34 -7.97 -6.22
N ILE A 204 -23.98 -7.15 -5.38
CA ILE A 204 -23.26 -6.26 -4.44
C ILE A 204 -22.44 -7.09 -3.46
N LYS A 205 -23.03 -8.10 -2.81
CA LYS A 205 -22.31 -9.01 -1.90
C LYS A 205 -21.15 -9.72 -2.60
N TYR A 206 -21.34 -10.12 -3.87
CA TYR A 206 -20.30 -10.74 -4.70
C TYR A 206 -19.08 -9.82 -4.85
N TYR A 207 -19.28 -8.54 -5.20
CA TYR A 207 -18.16 -7.60 -5.30
C TYR A 207 -17.54 -7.24 -3.94
N LEU A 208 -18.35 -7.12 -2.89
CA LEU A 208 -17.87 -6.79 -1.54
C LEU A 208 -16.95 -7.86 -0.95
N LYS A 209 -17.23 -9.15 -1.20
CA LYS A 209 -16.41 -10.26 -0.69
C LYS A 209 -15.05 -10.41 -1.37
N HIS A 210 -14.85 -9.78 -2.54
CA HIS A 210 -13.58 -9.91 -3.25
C HIS A 210 -12.46 -9.21 -2.49
N LEU A 211 -11.43 -10.00 -2.16
CA LEU A 211 -10.19 -9.47 -1.63
C LEU A 211 -9.47 -8.66 -2.71
N SER A 212 -8.84 -7.60 -2.29
CA SER A 212 -7.99 -6.76 -3.11
C SER A 212 -6.57 -6.79 -2.61
N SER A 213 -5.61 -6.58 -3.49
CA SER A 213 -4.21 -6.44 -3.10
C SER A 213 -3.57 -5.35 -3.94
N SER A 214 -2.87 -4.44 -3.28
CA SER A 214 -2.09 -3.39 -3.94
C SER A 214 -0.61 -3.66 -3.80
N PHE A 215 0.14 -3.19 -4.80
CA PHE A 215 1.58 -3.37 -4.84
C PHE A 215 2.27 -2.14 -5.42
N MET A 216 3.40 -1.77 -4.85
CA MET A 216 4.28 -0.72 -5.39
C MET A 216 5.73 -1.15 -5.25
N ALA A 217 6.54 -0.92 -6.30
CA ALA A 217 7.99 -1.09 -6.25
C ALA A 217 8.68 0.20 -6.67
N MET A 218 9.81 0.53 -6.02
CA MET A 218 10.54 1.77 -6.22
C MET A 218 12.05 1.55 -6.08
N ASP A 219 12.83 2.18 -6.93
CA ASP A 219 14.27 2.33 -6.76
C ASP A 219 14.54 3.35 -5.64
N PRO A 220 15.22 2.97 -4.53
CA PRO A 220 15.39 3.83 -3.37
C PRO A 220 16.29 5.04 -3.65
N THR A 221 17.22 4.93 -4.59
CA THR A 221 18.21 5.98 -4.88
C THR A 221 17.64 7.04 -5.82
N SER A 222 17.04 6.62 -6.94
CA SER A 222 16.49 7.55 -7.94
C SER A 222 15.06 8.01 -7.60
N GLY A 223 14.35 7.30 -6.73
CA GLY A 223 12.93 7.52 -6.47
C GLY A 223 12.01 6.97 -7.56
N HIS A 224 12.55 6.37 -8.63
CA HIS A 224 11.75 5.89 -9.74
C HIS A 224 10.78 4.79 -9.31
N VAL A 225 9.48 5.02 -9.46
CA VAL A 225 8.45 4.01 -9.27
C VAL A 225 8.48 3.06 -10.46
N LYS A 226 8.77 1.78 -10.22
CA LYS A 226 8.96 0.75 -11.25
C LYS A 226 7.69 -0.05 -11.53
N ALA A 227 6.82 -0.22 -10.53
CA ALA A 227 5.56 -0.92 -10.67
C ALA A 227 4.50 -0.31 -9.73
N TRP A 228 3.24 -0.33 -10.18
CA TRP A 228 2.09 0.22 -9.45
C TRP A 228 0.83 -0.57 -9.76
N VAL A 229 0.35 -1.33 -8.79
CA VAL A 229 -0.90 -2.09 -8.87
C VAL A 229 -1.83 -1.61 -7.77
N GLY A 230 -2.92 -0.95 -8.12
CA GLY A 230 -3.82 -0.32 -7.15
C GLY A 230 -4.83 -1.26 -6.51
N GLY A 231 -5.09 -2.43 -7.10
CA GLY A 231 -6.09 -3.39 -6.62
C GLY A 231 -6.02 -4.72 -7.36
N ALA A 232 -6.95 -5.62 -7.07
CA ALA A 232 -7.00 -6.98 -7.64
C ALA A 232 -7.04 -7.00 -9.17
N ALA A 233 -8.07 -6.40 -9.72
CA ALA A 233 -8.23 -6.12 -11.14
C ALA A 233 -9.21 -4.95 -11.29
N TYR A 234 -9.00 -4.13 -12.30
CA TYR A 234 -9.81 -2.92 -12.51
C TYR A 234 -11.30 -3.22 -12.76
N GLY A 235 -11.63 -4.45 -13.15
CA GLY A 235 -13.01 -4.93 -13.28
C GLY A 235 -13.71 -5.26 -11.97
N PHE A 236 -12.96 -5.62 -10.91
CA PHE A 236 -13.51 -5.86 -9.58
C PHE A 236 -13.64 -4.58 -8.78
N THR A 237 -12.64 -3.70 -8.85
CA THR A 237 -12.62 -2.44 -8.12
C THR A 237 -11.82 -1.39 -8.89
N GLU A 238 -12.29 -0.15 -8.87
CA GLU A 238 -11.55 1.01 -9.40
C GLU A 238 -10.82 1.78 -8.30
N ILE A 239 -10.85 1.27 -7.06
CA ILE A 239 -10.20 1.89 -5.91
C ILE A 239 -8.69 1.61 -6.00
N ASP A 240 -7.90 2.69 -6.07
CA ASP A 240 -6.44 2.61 -6.00
C ASP A 240 -5.99 2.69 -4.53
N MET A 241 -5.48 1.57 -4.02
CA MET A 241 -5.01 1.45 -2.63
C MET A 241 -3.53 1.81 -2.47
N VAL A 242 -2.79 2.10 -3.56
CA VAL A 242 -1.39 2.55 -3.45
C VAL A 242 -1.33 3.98 -2.92
N ARG A 243 -2.09 4.90 -3.55
CA ARG A 243 -2.13 6.32 -3.14
C ARG A 243 -3.54 6.88 -3.26
N SER A 244 -4.32 6.71 -2.23
CA SER A 244 -5.65 7.28 -2.12
C SER A 244 -5.75 8.19 -0.91
N SER A 245 -6.28 9.39 -1.09
CA SER A 245 -6.62 10.29 0.03
C SER A 245 -7.87 9.82 0.78
N THR A 246 -8.66 8.93 0.18
CA THR A 246 -9.94 8.46 0.74
C THR A 246 -9.84 7.07 1.36
N TYR A 247 -9.00 6.20 0.79
CA TYR A 247 -8.90 4.79 1.17
C TYR A 247 -7.50 4.47 1.73
N LYS A 248 -7.16 5.12 2.85
CA LYS A 248 -5.97 4.77 3.64
C LYS A 248 -6.29 3.59 4.56
N ARG A 249 -5.27 2.83 4.93
CA ARG A 249 -5.44 1.63 5.76
C ARG A 249 -4.50 1.67 6.95
N GLN A 250 -4.92 1.06 8.06
CA GLN A 250 -4.04 0.87 9.21
C GLN A 250 -2.88 -0.02 8.82
N VAL A 251 -1.66 0.40 9.19
CA VAL A 251 -0.43 -0.28 8.75
C VAL A 251 0.00 -1.42 9.66
N GLY A 252 -0.63 -1.56 10.82
CA GLY A 252 -0.30 -2.62 11.76
C GLY A 252 1.18 -2.61 12.14
N SER A 253 1.73 -3.78 12.37
CA SER A 253 3.12 -3.94 12.81
C SER A 253 4.19 -3.46 11.82
N THR A 254 3.85 -3.03 10.60
CA THR A 254 4.83 -2.34 9.74
C THR A 254 5.19 -0.95 10.25
N CYS A 255 4.48 -0.44 11.27
CA CYS A 255 4.81 0.80 11.96
C CYS A 255 5.98 0.64 12.96
N LYS A 256 6.20 -0.57 13.51
CA LYS A 256 7.23 -0.82 14.56
C LYS A 256 8.64 -0.39 14.18
N PRO A 257 9.13 -0.57 12.94
CA PRO A 257 10.46 -0.12 12.56
C PRO A 257 10.72 1.37 12.83
N PHE A 258 9.73 2.24 12.77
CA PHE A 258 9.91 3.66 13.11
C PHE A 258 10.23 3.86 14.59
N LEU A 259 9.57 3.12 15.48
CA LEU A 259 9.89 3.12 16.91
C LEU A 259 11.29 2.56 17.18
N TYR A 260 11.66 1.46 16.51
CA TYR A 260 13.00 0.88 16.66
C TYR A 260 14.07 1.79 16.07
N THR A 261 13.78 2.53 15.00
CA THR A 261 14.66 3.58 14.49
C THR A 261 14.94 4.64 15.56
N LEU A 262 13.89 5.13 16.23
CA LEU A 262 14.02 6.07 17.34
C LEU A 262 14.90 5.48 18.46
N ALA A 263 14.71 4.21 18.81
CA ALA A 263 15.51 3.52 19.81
C ALA A 263 16.99 3.43 19.41
N MET A 264 17.29 3.06 18.15
CA MET A 264 18.67 2.98 17.64
C MET A 264 19.34 4.36 17.60
N GLN A 265 18.63 5.41 17.16
CA GLN A 265 19.13 6.79 17.17
C GLN A 265 19.48 7.30 18.58
N ASN A 266 18.81 6.76 19.60
CA ASN A 266 19.07 7.08 21.00
C ASN A 266 20.05 6.09 21.68
N GLY A 267 20.86 5.38 20.90
CA GLY A 267 21.96 4.53 21.37
C GLY A 267 21.55 3.17 21.93
N MET A 268 20.31 2.72 21.73
CA MET A 268 19.95 1.36 22.10
C MET A 268 20.61 0.37 21.15
N SER A 269 21.16 -0.73 21.71
CA SER A 269 21.70 -1.83 20.92
C SER A 269 20.59 -2.79 20.48
N PRO A 270 20.67 -3.36 19.26
CA PRO A 270 19.83 -4.51 18.86
C PRO A 270 19.86 -5.66 19.86
N CYS A 271 20.97 -5.83 20.54
CA CYS A 271 21.21 -6.90 21.51
C CYS A 271 20.73 -6.57 22.93
N LYS A 272 20.23 -5.35 23.18
CA LYS A 272 19.67 -4.98 24.49
C LYS A 272 18.56 -5.93 24.87
N ARG A 273 18.68 -6.56 26.04
CA ARG A 273 17.68 -7.45 26.62
C ARG A 273 16.65 -6.65 27.41
N VAL A 274 15.37 -6.93 27.15
CA VAL A 274 14.22 -6.30 27.77
C VAL A 274 13.18 -7.36 28.15
N PRO A 275 12.35 -7.10 29.17
CA PRO A 275 11.35 -8.07 29.59
C PRO A 275 10.20 -8.18 28.57
N ASN A 276 9.83 -9.39 28.20
CA ASN A 276 8.64 -9.68 27.40
C ASN A 276 7.42 -9.84 28.31
N VAL A 277 6.96 -8.75 28.89
CA VAL A 277 5.82 -8.68 29.81
C VAL A 277 4.86 -7.57 29.42
N GLU A 278 3.62 -7.67 29.86
CA GLU A 278 2.59 -6.65 29.61
C GLU A 278 3.07 -5.27 30.09
N GLN A 279 2.78 -4.26 29.26
CA GLN A 279 3.10 -2.85 29.52
C GLN A 279 1.82 -2.04 29.53
N THR A 280 1.53 -1.40 30.67
CA THR A 280 0.37 -0.54 30.83
C THR A 280 0.76 0.92 30.69
N PHE A 281 -0.02 1.68 29.94
CA PHE A 281 0.08 3.12 29.76
C PHE A 281 -1.12 3.79 30.43
N ILE A 282 -0.88 4.92 31.07
CA ILE A 282 -1.99 5.80 31.51
C ILE A 282 -2.20 6.82 30.41
N LEU A 283 -3.41 6.88 29.88
CA LEU A 283 -3.80 7.81 28.82
C LEU A 283 -4.17 9.18 29.40
N ASP A 284 -4.27 10.20 28.55
CA ASP A 284 -4.56 11.59 28.95
C ASP A 284 -5.89 11.76 29.68
N ASP A 285 -6.84 10.87 29.42
CA ASP A 285 -8.14 10.80 30.12
C ASP A 285 -8.10 10.05 31.46
N GLY A 286 -6.90 9.61 31.89
CA GLY A 286 -6.65 8.84 33.11
C GLY A 286 -6.98 7.34 32.99
N THR A 287 -7.43 6.85 31.83
CA THR A 287 -7.69 5.41 31.62
C THR A 287 -6.39 4.64 31.45
N ALA A 288 -6.37 3.38 31.91
CA ALA A 288 -5.25 2.47 31.73
C ALA A 288 -5.42 1.62 30.47
N TRP A 289 -4.42 1.62 29.59
CA TRP A 289 -4.37 0.76 28.43
C TRP A 289 -3.15 -0.15 28.47
N THR A 290 -3.34 -1.45 28.26
CA THR A 290 -2.27 -2.47 28.32
C THR A 290 -2.06 -3.10 26.95
N ALA A 291 -0.82 -3.05 26.47
CA ALA A 291 -0.42 -3.70 25.22
C ALA A 291 -0.28 -5.22 25.42
N LYS A 292 -1.03 -6.00 24.65
CA LYS A 292 -1.00 -7.47 24.67
C LYS A 292 -0.42 -8.03 23.37
N ASN A 293 0.24 -9.19 23.46
CA ASN A 293 0.65 -9.94 22.28
C ASN A 293 -0.56 -10.53 21.56
N SER A 294 -0.44 -10.71 20.24
CA SER A 294 -1.49 -11.34 19.41
C SER A 294 -1.61 -12.85 19.69
N SER A 295 -0.53 -13.48 20.19
CA SER A 295 -0.48 -14.87 20.64
C SER A 295 0.53 -15.01 21.76
N SER A 296 0.34 -15.97 22.64
CA SER A 296 1.33 -16.34 23.65
C SER A 296 2.52 -17.04 22.99
N THR A 297 3.71 -16.85 23.57
CA THR A 297 4.95 -17.52 23.16
C THR A 297 5.60 -18.19 24.35
N GLU A 298 6.49 -19.15 24.11
CA GLU A 298 7.32 -19.76 25.15
C GLU A 298 8.27 -18.75 25.85
N ASN A 299 8.43 -17.58 25.24
CA ASN A 299 9.28 -16.49 25.75
C ASN A 299 8.52 -15.41 26.53
N ASP A 300 7.22 -15.60 26.79
CA ASP A 300 6.46 -14.69 27.64
C ASP A 300 7.02 -14.72 29.07
N GLY A 301 7.21 -13.54 29.65
CA GLY A 301 7.85 -13.36 30.96
C GLY A 301 9.37 -13.41 30.97
N LYS A 302 10.02 -13.76 29.85
CA LYS A 302 11.50 -13.87 29.77
C LYS A 302 12.15 -12.56 29.29
N MET A 303 13.44 -12.45 29.54
CA MET A 303 14.29 -11.40 28.97
C MET A 303 14.65 -11.77 27.53
N VAL A 304 14.32 -10.92 26.57
CA VAL A 304 14.57 -11.13 25.13
C VAL A 304 15.30 -9.93 24.53
N THR A 305 16.00 -10.11 23.42
CA THR A 305 16.68 -9.00 22.74
C THR A 305 15.69 -8.14 21.95
N LEU A 306 16.00 -6.87 21.72
CA LEU A 306 15.22 -6.01 20.83
C LEU A 306 15.14 -6.60 19.41
N ARG A 307 16.24 -7.19 18.93
CA ARG A 307 16.33 -7.92 17.66
C ARG A 307 15.27 -9.02 17.58
N TRP A 308 15.19 -9.90 18.57
CA TRP A 308 14.20 -10.95 18.63
C TRP A 308 12.77 -10.39 18.70
N GLY A 309 12.57 -9.33 19.50
CA GLY A 309 11.26 -8.68 19.65
C GLY A 309 10.70 -8.10 18.34
N LEU A 310 11.56 -7.45 17.54
CA LEU A 310 11.15 -6.94 16.22
C LEU A 310 10.95 -8.07 15.21
N ALA A 311 11.85 -9.07 15.17
CA ALA A 311 11.79 -10.21 14.27
C ALA A 311 10.46 -10.97 14.41
N ASN A 312 10.05 -11.23 15.66
CA ASN A 312 8.81 -11.93 15.99
C ASN A 312 7.61 -10.98 16.16
N SER A 313 7.81 -9.69 15.91
CA SER A 313 6.74 -8.67 15.95
C SER A 313 6.01 -8.57 17.31
N VAL A 314 6.73 -8.79 18.43
CA VAL A 314 6.16 -8.86 19.77
C VAL A 314 5.67 -7.48 20.24
N ASN A 315 4.40 -7.40 20.66
CA ASN A 315 3.79 -6.14 21.08
C ASN A 315 4.33 -5.67 22.44
N GLN A 316 4.51 -6.59 23.39
CA GLN A 316 5.00 -6.27 24.75
C GLN A 316 6.40 -5.67 24.72
N VAL A 317 7.29 -6.23 23.90
CA VAL A 317 8.66 -5.70 23.71
C VAL A 317 8.60 -4.30 23.07
N SER A 318 7.79 -4.12 22.04
CA SER A 318 7.61 -2.80 21.39
C SER A 318 6.99 -1.78 22.34
N ALA A 319 6.06 -2.20 23.20
CA ALA A 319 5.46 -1.36 24.23
C ALA A 319 6.51 -0.94 25.29
N TRP A 320 7.41 -1.86 25.68
CA TRP A 320 8.53 -1.52 26.57
C TRP A 320 9.42 -0.43 25.93
N VAL A 321 9.75 -0.57 24.64
CA VAL A 321 10.50 0.47 23.90
C VAL A 321 9.74 1.79 23.88
N MET A 322 8.42 1.76 23.57
CA MET A 322 7.60 2.96 23.51
C MET A 322 7.55 3.73 24.85
N LYS A 323 7.62 3.02 25.98
CA LYS A 323 7.68 3.65 27.31
C LYS A 323 8.96 4.46 27.57
N GLN A 324 10.01 4.26 26.78
CA GLN A 324 11.25 5.01 26.91
C GLN A 324 11.20 6.35 26.18
N PHE A 325 10.17 6.60 25.38
CA PHE A 325 10.08 7.76 24.49
C PHE A 325 8.69 8.40 24.55
N ASN A 326 8.64 9.69 24.22
CA ASN A 326 7.40 10.37 23.95
C ASN A 326 6.85 9.95 22.57
N PRO A 327 5.55 9.67 22.40
CA PRO A 327 4.93 9.39 21.11
C PRO A 327 5.23 10.41 20.01
N GLU A 328 5.35 11.70 20.35
CA GLU A 328 5.74 12.75 19.42
C GLU A 328 7.10 12.49 18.76
N ALA A 329 8.09 11.99 19.50
CA ALA A 329 9.41 11.68 18.94
C ALA A 329 9.35 10.59 17.88
N MET A 330 8.48 9.57 18.06
CA MET A 330 8.24 8.57 17.02
C MET A 330 7.54 9.18 15.80
N ARG A 331 6.57 10.08 16.01
CA ARG A 331 5.89 10.79 14.91
C ARG A 331 6.89 11.62 14.09
N GLU A 332 7.80 12.33 14.73
CA GLU A 332 8.85 13.10 14.05
C GLU A 332 9.77 12.21 13.21
N VAL A 333 10.13 11.01 13.68
CA VAL A 333 10.87 10.03 12.86
C VAL A 333 10.07 9.65 11.63
N MET A 334 8.78 9.35 11.78
CA MET A 334 7.90 9.02 10.66
C MET A 334 7.83 10.16 9.63
N GLU A 335 7.67 11.41 10.08
CA GLU A 335 7.61 12.60 9.21
C GLU A 335 8.94 12.82 8.46
N ARG A 336 10.08 12.68 9.15
CA ARG A 336 11.39 12.76 8.50
C ARG A 336 11.57 11.68 7.43
N MET A 337 11.05 10.49 7.67
CA MET A 337 11.10 9.37 6.72
C MET A 337 10.03 9.45 5.63
N GLY A 338 9.17 10.48 5.61
CA GLY A 338 8.25 10.74 4.49
C GLY A 338 6.81 10.29 4.71
N ILE A 339 6.39 10.06 5.93
CA ILE A 339 4.98 9.86 6.28
C ILE A 339 4.33 11.22 6.46
N TYR A 340 3.39 11.57 5.59
CA TYR A 340 2.65 12.84 5.61
C TYR A 340 1.19 12.67 6.03
N SER A 341 0.72 11.41 6.11
CA SER A 341 -0.58 11.09 6.70
C SER A 341 -0.63 11.53 8.15
N ILE A 342 -1.82 11.94 8.63
CA ILE A 342 -2.00 12.34 10.02
C ILE A 342 -1.83 11.10 10.91
N VAL A 343 -0.82 11.14 11.75
CA VAL A 343 -0.53 10.11 12.75
C VAL A 343 -0.76 10.71 14.13
N PRO A 344 -1.81 10.30 14.87
CA PRO A 344 -1.99 10.73 16.25
C PRO A 344 -0.81 10.26 17.11
N ALA A 345 -0.23 11.19 17.86
CA ALA A 345 0.87 10.88 18.78
C ALA A 345 0.32 10.33 20.10
N VAL A 346 -0.05 9.06 20.08
CA VAL A 346 -0.58 8.34 21.24
C VAL A 346 0.24 7.08 21.50
N PRO A 347 0.29 6.56 22.74
CA PRO A 347 1.10 5.39 23.07
C PRO A 347 0.87 4.18 22.16
N SER A 348 -0.36 3.96 21.68
CA SER A 348 -0.70 2.83 20.81
C SER A 348 -0.24 2.97 19.35
N MET A 349 0.35 4.10 18.94
CA MET A 349 0.76 4.35 17.56
C MET A 349 1.76 3.31 17.02
N PHE A 350 2.60 2.72 17.88
CA PHE A 350 3.54 1.67 17.46
C PHE A 350 2.86 0.38 16.98
N LEU A 351 1.58 0.17 17.31
CA LEU A 351 0.78 -0.93 16.77
C LEU A 351 0.28 -0.65 15.35
N GLY A 352 0.52 0.57 14.81
CA GLY A 352 0.12 0.95 13.47
C GLY A 352 -1.38 1.21 13.34
N THR A 353 -1.96 1.84 14.34
CA THR A 353 -3.38 2.27 14.35
C THR A 353 -3.66 3.41 13.37
N ALA A 354 -2.62 4.15 12.95
CA ALA A 354 -2.74 5.21 11.96
C ALA A 354 -3.03 4.66 10.55
N GLU A 355 -3.82 5.40 9.79
CA GLU A 355 -4.14 5.10 8.39
C GLU A 355 -3.13 5.78 7.47
N ILE A 356 -2.31 4.98 6.78
CA ILE A 356 -1.22 5.43 5.92
C ILE A 356 -1.35 4.77 4.55
N THR A 357 -0.87 5.41 3.50
CA THR A 357 -0.88 4.85 2.14
C THR A 357 0.28 3.89 1.91
N LEU A 358 0.12 2.93 1.00
CA LEU A 358 1.21 2.05 0.58
C LEU A 358 2.37 2.85 -0.04
N TYR A 359 2.05 3.92 -0.78
CA TYR A 359 3.01 4.86 -1.36
C TYR A 359 3.95 5.46 -0.31
N GLU A 360 3.40 5.95 0.81
CA GLU A 360 4.18 6.52 1.91
C GLU A 360 5.04 5.45 2.60
N MET A 361 4.48 4.26 2.83
CA MET A 361 5.19 3.17 3.49
C MET A 361 6.38 2.67 2.66
N VAL A 362 6.22 2.50 1.35
CA VAL A 362 7.33 2.12 0.45
C VAL A 362 8.41 3.19 0.42
N ALA A 363 8.02 4.47 0.31
CA ALA A 363 8.97 5.58 0.32
C ALA A 363 9.72 5.72 1.65
N ALA A 364 9.05 5.49 2.78
CA ALA A 364 9.68 5.53 4.10
C ALA A 364 10.68 4.37 4.32
N TYR A 365 10.34 3.15 3.87
CA TYR A 365 11.26 2.02 3.96
C TYR A 365 12.46 2.14 3.00
N ALA A 366 12.29 2.88 1.89
CA ALA A 366 13.39 3.20 0.98
C ALA A 366 14.53 3.97 1.67
N VAL A 367 14.23 4.72 2.74
CA VAL A 367 15.24 5.44 3.54
C VAL A 367 16.30 4.49 4.09
N TYR A 368 15.90 3.30 4.56
CA TYR A 368 16.85 2.30 5.06
C TYR A 368 17.76 1.80 3.94
N ALA A 369 17.19 1.41 2.80
CA ALA A 369 17.96 0.93 1.64
C ALA A 369 18.88 2.01 1.05
N ASN A 370 18.51 3.28 1.18
CA ASN A 370 19.23 4.45 0.66
C ASN A 370 20.08 5.15 1.72
N LYS A 371 20.67 4.39 2.66
CA LYS A 371 21.65 4.88 3.63
C LYS A 371 21.16 6.07 4.48
N GLY A 372 19.87 6.10 4.78
CA GLY A 372 19.25 7.16 5.59
C GLY A 372 18.70 8.35 4.80
N VAL A 373 18.85 8.37 3.48
CA VAL A 373 18.37 9.46 2.62
C VAL A 373 16.95 9.19 2.13
N TYR A 374 16.02 10.08 2.43
CA TYR A 374 14.68 10.06 1.85
C TYR A 374 14.71 10.63 0.43
N THR A 375 14.17 9.87 -0.52
CA THR A 375 13.99 10.28 -1.91
C THR A 375 12.50 10.25 -2.25
N THR A 376 11.95 11.39 -2.76
CA THR A 376 10.53 11.43 -3.13
C THR A 376 10.27 10.49 -4.30
N PRO A 377 9.20 9.65 -4.24
CA PRO A 377 8.84 8.82 -5.39
C PRO A 377 8.55 9.66 -6.64
N LEU A 378 9.17 9.30 -7.74
CA LEU A 378 9.06 9.93 -9.04
C LEU A 378 8.31 9.01 -10.01
N ILE A 379 7.26 9.50 -10.64
CA ILE A 379 6.41 8.72 -11.56
C ILE A 379 6.51 9.21 -13.01
N VAL A 380 6.93 10.45 -13.25
CA VAL A 380 7.13 11.05 -14.57
C VAL A 380 8.49 11.72 -14.58
N THR A 381 9.28 11.48 -15.63
CA THR A 381 10.60 12.10 -15.81
C THR A 381 10.56 13.30 -16.74
N ARG A 382 9.74 13.25 -17.79
CA ARG A 382 9.59 14.38 -18.73
C ARG A 382 8.27 14.30 -19.48
N ILE A 383 7.88 15.45 -20.03
CA ILE A 383 6.75 15.60 -20.95
C ILE A 383 7.28 16.28 -22.22
N GLU A 384 6.92 15.72 -23.37
CA GLU A 384 7.21 16.28 -24.70
C GLU A 384 5.90 16.66 -25.40
N ASP A 385 5.98 17.62 -26.31
CA ASP A 385 4.88 17.95 -27.22
C ASP A 385 4.78 16.92 -28.35
N LYS A 386 3.79 17.06 -29.24
CA LYS A 386 3.57 16.17 -30.39
C LYS A 386 4.74 16.15 -31.38
N THR A 387 5.59 17.18 -31.39
CA THR A 387 6.75 17.32 -32.28
C THR A 387 8.04 16.77 -31.66
N GLY A 388 8.02 16.43 -30.36
CA GLY A 388 9.16 15.86 -29.62
C GLY A 388 9.97 16.90 -28.84
N ASN A 389 9.50 18.15 -28.76
CA ASN A 389 10.17 19.13 -27.91
C ASN A 389 9.86 18.84 -26.44
N VAL A 390 10.90 18.85 -25.60
CA VAL A 390 10.75 18.70 -24.14
C VAL A 390 10.15 19.98 -23.57
N ILE A 391 8.97 19.87 -22.96
CA ILE A 391 8.23 20.98 -22.35
C ILE A 391 8.26 20.96 -20.82
N ALA A 392 8.56 19.83 -20.20
CA ALA A 392 8.78 19.73 -18.77
C ALA A 392 9.72 18.56 -18.43
N THR A 393 10.52 18.74 -17.38
CA THR A 393 11.34 17.67 -16.76
C THR A 393 11.11 17.64 -15.26
N PHE A 394 11.18 16.43 -14.68
CA PHE A 394 10.93 16.21 -13.25
C PHE A 394 12.08 15.43 -12.64
N GLN A 395 12.41 15.74 -11.39
CA GLN A 395 13.44 15.06 -10.62
C GLN A 395 12.95 14.81 -9.20
N ALA A 396 13.37 13.68 -8.63
CA ALA A 396 13.10 13.38 -7.24
C ALA A 396 13.86 14.34 -6.31
N ARG A 397 13.19 14.81 -5.26
CA ARG A 397 13.83 15.58 -4.19
C ARG A 397 14.42 14.63 -3.17
N ARG A 398 15.58 14.98 -2.63
CA ARG A 398 16.27 14.23 -1.61
C ARG A 398 16.48 15.06 -0.36
N ARG A 399 16.47 14.40 0.79
CA ARG A 399 16.84 14.97 2.08
C ARG A 399 17.35 13.90 3.02
N ASP A 400 18.23 14.26 3.92
CA ASP A 400 18.66 13.37 4.99
C ASP A 400 17.49 13.17 5.97
N ALA A 401 17.20 11.91 6.28
CA ALA A 401 16.16 11.52 7.22
C ALA A 401 16.74 10.80 8.45
N LEU A 402 17.77 9.99 8.25
CA LEU A 402 18.51 9.22 9.28
C LEU A 402 20.00 9.31 8.99
N ASP A 403 20.83 9.10 9.99
CA ASP A 403 22.24 8.80 9.77
C ASP A 403 22.45 7.38 9.21
N GLU A 404 23.55 7.16 8.49
CA GLU A 404 23.83 5.90 7.81
C GLU A 404 23.99 4.72 8.78
N HIS A 405 24.56 4.94 9.98
CA HIS A 405 24.72 3.90 10.99
C HIS A 405 23.36 3.43 11.51
N THR A 406 22.45 4.34 11.81
CA THR A 406 21.06 4.01 12.20
C THR A 406 20.35 3.24 11.09
N ALA A 407 20.48 3.67 9.83
CA ALA A 407 19.89 2.96 8.69
C ALA A 407 20.42 1.52 8.60
N TYR A 408 21.72 1.32 8.76
CA TYR A 408 22.34 -0.01 8.74
C TYR A 408 21.93 -0.90 9.93
N LEU A 409 21.82 -0.33 11.15
CA LEU A 409 21.25 -1.04 12.30
C LEU A 409 19.85 -1.56 12.01
N MET A 410 19.03 -0.70 11.40
CA MET A 410 17.65 -1.08 11.04
C MET A 410 17.60 -2.12 9.92
N ILE A 411 18.51 -2.06 8.94
CA ILE A 411 18.64 -3.12 7.93
C ILE A 411 18.89 -4.47 8.60
N ASN A 412 19.86 -4.54 9.53
CA ASN A 412 20.16 -5.78 10.27
C ASN A 412 18.93 -6.30 11.04
N LEU A 413 18.25 -5.42 11.78
CA LEU A 413 17.02 -5.79 12.49
C LEU A 413 15.94 -6.33 11.55
N LEU A 414 15.75 -5.70 10.37
CA LEU A 414 14.75 -6.08 9.40
C LEU A 414 15.13 -7.33 8.59
N GLN A 415 16.43 -7.61 8.41
CA GLN A 415 16.90 -8.88 7.87
C GLN A 415 16.53 -10.05 8.80
N ASN A 416 16.60 -9.86 10.12
CA ASN A 416 16.19 -10.91 11.06
C ASN A 416 14.69 -11.21 11.02
N VAL A 417 13.84 -10.25 10.67
CA VAL A 417 12.40 -10.52 10.41
C VAL A 417 12.23 -11.56 9.32
N VAL A 418 13.08 -11.52 8.28
CA VAL A 418 13.00 -12.42 7.12
C VAL A 418 13.76 -13.72 7.35
N SER A 419 14.86 -13.71 8.10
CA SER A 419 15.68 -14.91 8.32
C SER A 419 15.16 -15.81 9.45
N GLU A 420 14.60 -15.24 10.52
CA GLU A 420 14.26 -15.96 11.76
C GLU A 420 12.87 -15.59 12.30
N GLY A 421 12.20 -14.59 11.73
CA GLY A 421 10.98 -13.99 12.27
C GLY A 421 9.75 -14.19 11.40
N SER A 422 8.83 -13.25 11.50
CA SER A 422 7.51 -13.30 10.87
C SER A 422 7.53 -13.32 9.33
N GLY A 423 8.65 -12.97 8.70
CA GLY A 423 8.89 -13.02 7.25
C GLY A 423 9.60 -14.28 6.75
N ILE A 424 9.86 -15.27 7.61
CA ILE A 424 10.68 -16.48 7.33
C ILE A 424 10.22 -17.24 6.08
N ARG A 425 8.95 -17.14 5.69
CA ARG A 425 8.39 -17.82 4.51
C ARG A 425 9.11 -17.49 3.21
N LEU A 426 9.76 -16.33 3.12
CA LEU A 426 10.61 -16.00 1.95
C LEU A 426 11.86 -16.89 1.85
N ARG A 427 12.33 -17.48 2.97
CA ARG A 427 13.46 -18.41 3.02
C ARG A 427 13.06 -19.86 2.75
N LEU A 428 11.82 -20.22 3.07
CA LEU A 428 11.35 -21.60 3.03
C LEU A 428 11.10 -22.07 1.59
N ASN A 429 11.63 -23.24 1.24
CA ASN A 429 11.50 -23.86 -0.08
C ASN A 429 10.70 -25.18 -0.01
N TYR A 430 9.63 -25.21 0.78
CA TYR A 430 8.71 -26.34 0.80
C TYR A 430 7.60 -26.15 -0.25
N ASP A 431 6.87 -27.20 -0.60
CA ASP A 431 5.79 -27.16 -1.59
C ASP A 431 4.79 -26.03 -1.36
N LEU A 432 4.47 -25.74 -0.09
CA LEU A 432 3.57 -24.67 0.29
C LEU A 432 4.10 -23.27 -0.03
N TYR A 433 5.42 -23.08 -0.04
CA TYR A 433 6.06 -21.75 -0.18
C TYR A 433 6.87 -21.61 -1.47
N LYS A 434 7.11 -22.67 -2.22
CA LYS A 434 7.98 -22.69 -3.41
C LYS A 434 7.65 -21.65 -4.46
N GLU A 435 6.40 -21.22 -4.55
CA GLU A 435 5.97 -20.22 -5.54
C GLU A 435 6.40 -18.80 -5.18
N TYR A 436 6.72 -18.52 -3.91
CA TYR A 436 7.08 -17.19 -3.44
C TYR A 436 8.20 -17.15 -2.39
N GLY A 437 8.73 -18.29 -1.99
CA GLY A 437 9.82 -18.46 -1.04
C GLY A 437 11.04 -19.14 -1.67
N GLY A 438 11.98 -19.58 -0.83
CA GLY A 438 13.20 -20.27 -1.26
C GLY A 438 14.33 -19.33 -1.68
N PHE A 439 14.27 -18.06 -1.31
CA PHE A 439 15.34 -17.10 -1.59
C PHE A 439 16.55 -17.30 -0.68
N SER A 440 17.75 -17.21 -1.27
CA SER A 440 19.01 -17.05 -0.53
C SER A 440 19.33 -15.59 -0.23
N ALA A 441 18.76 -14.67 -0.98
CA ALA A 441 18.95 -13.23 -0.90
C ALA A 441 18.65 -12.67 0.52
N PRO A 442 19.50 -11.79 1.08
CA PRO A 442 19.35 -11.26 2.44
C PRO A 442 18.34 -10.10 2.50
N PHE A 443 17.10 -10.35 2.11
CA PHE A 443 16.04 -9.35 2.21
C PHE A 443 15.90 -8.78 3.63
N ALA A 444 15.65 -7.46 3.69
CA ALA A 444 15.16 -6.80 4.88
C ALA A 444 13.68 -6.47 4.70
N GLY A 445 12.86 -6.58 5.75
CA GLY A 445 11.43 -6.28 5.61
C GLY A 445 10.63 -6.47 6.89
N LYS A 446 9.35 -6.15 6.84
CA LYS A 446 8.44 -6.28 7.97
C LYS A 446 7.04 -6.69 7.53
N THR A 447 6.47 -7.66 8.22
CA THR A 447 5.06 -8.04 8.12
C THR A 447 4.19 -7.09 8.96
N GLY A 448 2.99 -6.83 8.49
CA GLY A 448 1.94 -6.13 9.24
C GLY A 448 0.64 -6.90 9.24
N THR A 449 -0.04 -6.88 10.37
CA THR A 449 -1.38 -7.40 10.54
C THR A 449 -2.10 -6.43 11.47
N THR A 450 -3.29 -5.98 11.08
CA THR A 450 -4.12 -5.15 11.95
C THR A 450 -4.93 -6.02 12.90
N GLN A 451 -5.47 -5.39 13.93
CA GLN A 451 -6.47 -6.06 14.76
C GLN A 451 -7.62 -6.54 13.86
N ASN A 452 -8.25 -7.65 14.24
CA ASN A 452 -9.30 -8.32 13.47
C ASN A 452 -8.85 -8.79 12.07
N GLN A 453 -7.54 -8.81 11.76
CA GLN A 453 -6.99 -9.32 10.51
C GLN A 453 -7.60 -8.68 9.24
N SER A 454 -8.09 -7.43 9.33
CA SER A 454 -8.70 -6.71 8.21
C SER A 454 -7.70 -6.24 7.16
N ASP A 455 -6.42 -6.10 7.56
CA ASP A 455 -5.35 -5.61 6.70
C ASP A 455 -4.08 -6.45 6.88
N GLY A 456 -3.64 -7.06 5.79
CA GLY A 456 -2.34 -7.73 5.70
C GLY A 456 -1.33 -6.86 4.96
N TRP A 457 -0.14 -6.70 5.52
CA TRP A 457 0.94 -5.91 4.96
C TRP A 457 2.25 -6.67 4.89
N PHE A 458 3.03 -6.38 3.87
CA PHE A 458 4.46 -6.66 3.85
C PHE A 458 5.18 -5.53 3.13
N VAL A 459 6.22 -4.97 3.74
CA VAL A 459 7.13 -4.03 3.09
C VAL A 459 8.53 -4.57 3.26
N GLY A 460 9.25 -4.73 2.16
CA GLY A 460 10.60 -5.28 2.16
C GLY A 460 11.47 -4.69 1.05
N PHE A 461 12.77 -4.93 1.15
CA PHE A 461 13.72 -4.31 0.23
C PHE A 461 15.03 -5.10 0.09
N THR A 462 15.67 -4.86 -1.03
CA THR A 462 17.08 -5.09 -1.35
C THR A 462 17.80 -3.73 -1.35
N PRO A 463 19.12 -3.67 -1.52
CA PRO A 463 19.83 -2.39 -1.67
C PRO A 463 19.27 -1.50 -2.80
N ASN A 464 18.77 -2.11 -3.88
CA ASN A 464 18.43 -1.42 -5.13
C ASN A 464 16.94 -1.39 -5.46
N LEU A 465 16.08 -2.08 -4.66
CA LEU A 465 14.66 -2.17 -4.94
C LEU A 465 13.87 -2.34 -3.63
N VAL A 466 12.93 -1.43 -3.41
CA VAL A 466 11.98 -1.49 -2.29
C VAL A 466 10.61 -1.80 -2.84
N ALA A 467 9.89 -2.72 -2.22
CA ALA A 467 8.53 -3.04 -2.60
C ALA A 467 7.63 -3.23 -1.38
N GLY A 468 6.37 -2.88 -1.54
CA GLY A 468 5.35 -3.05 -0.52
C GLY A 468 4.07 -3.62 -1.09
N THR A 469 3.37 -4.35 -0.24
CA THR A 469 2.08 -4.97 -0.55
C THR A 469 1.11 -4.75 0.60
N TRP A 470 -0.11 -4.39 0.26
CA TRP A 470 -1.28 -4.48 1.12
C TRP A 470 -2.28 -5.47 0.53
N THR A 471 -2.96 -6.25 1.38
CA THR A 471 -4.05 -7.16 0.99
C THR A 471 -5.16 -7.12 2.03
N GLY A 472 -6.42 -7.03 1.58
CA GLY A 472 -7.61 -6.99 2.41
C GLY A 472 -8.87 -6.79 1.57
N ALA A 473 -10.04 -6.67 2.20
CA ALA A 473 -11.25 -6.26 1.51
C ALA A 473 -11.46 -4.75 1.55
N ASN A 474 -12.35 -4.22 0.71
CA ASN A 474 -12.67 -2.79 0.70
C ASN A 474 -13.26 -2.32 2.04
N TYR A 475 -14.04 -3.17 2.70
CA TYR A 475 -14.60 -2.93 4.03
C TYR A 475 -13.79 -3.70 5.08
N ARG A 476 -13.44 -3.04 6.20
CA ARG A 476 -12.71 -3.66 7.32
C ARG A 476 -13.50 -4.77 8.02
N SER A 477 -14.81 -4.72 7.94
CA SER A 477 -15.70 -5.74 8.46
C SER A 477 -15.79 -7.00 7.59
N ILE A 478 -15.00 -7.07 6.53
CA ILE A 478 -14.89 -8.24 5.64
C ILE A 478 -13.45 -8.74 5.72
N HIS A 479 -13.20 -9.75 6.54
CA HIS A 479 -11.85 -10.22 6.85
C HIS A 479 -11.85 -11.68 7.34
N PHE A 480 -10.68 -12.30 7.40
CA PHE A 480 -10.49 -13.57 8.11
C PHE A 480 -10.61 -13.33 9.62
N GLU A 481 -11.24 -14.26 10.34
CA GLU A 481 -11.38 -14.20 11.80
C GLU A 481 -10.26 -14.95 12.55
N ASP A 482 -9.32 -15.53 11.84
CA ASP A 482 -8.16 -16.19 12.45
C ASP A 482 -6.82 -15.63 11.95
N LEU A 483 -5.86 -15.59 12.86
CA LEU A 483 -4.53 -15.08 12.58
C LEU A 483 -3.78 -15.93 11.55
N THR A 484 -4.00 -17.25 11.50
CA THR A 484 -3.27 -18.15 10.60
C THR A 484 -3.50 -17.77 9.14
N ARG A 485 -4.74 -17.44 8.76
CA ARG A 485 -5.12 -17.04 7.40
C ARG A 485 -5.01 -15.55 7.18
N GLY A 486 -5.39 -14.72 8.17
CA GLY A 486 -5.47 -13.27 8.05
C GLY A 486 -4.18 -12.49 8.36
N GLN A 487 -3.09 -13.17 8.74
CA GLN A 487 -1.81 -12.47 8.96
C GLN A 487 -1.16 -11.99 7.67
N GLY A 488 -0.40 -10.89 7.73
CA GLY A 488 0.30 -10.31 6.59
C GLY A 488 1.29 -11.27 5.91
N ALA A 489 1.87 -12.22 6.67
CA ALA A 489 2.71 -13.28 6.13
C ALA A 489 1.96 -14.25 5.19
N ASN A 490 0.63 -14.32 5.27
CA ASN A 490 -0.22 -15.11 4.38
C ASN A 490 -0.93 -14.26 3.32
N MET A 491 -1.38 -13.07 3.70
CA MET A 491 -2.15 -12.20 2.82
C MET A 491 -1.29 -11.39 1.85
N ALA A 492 -0.15 -10.83 2.31
CA ALA A 492 0.61 -9.83 1.54
C ALA A 492 2.01 -10.33 1.11
N LEU A 493 2.76 -10.97 1.99
CA LEU A 493 4.11 -11.43 1.71
C LEU A 493 4.22 -12.31 0.45
N PRO A 494 3.25 -13.21 0.10
CA PRO A 494 3.34 -14.01 -1.11
C PRO A 494 3.36 -13.18 -2.41
N VAL A 495 2.70 -12.03 -2.46
CA VAL A 495 2.74 -11.12 -3.63
C VAL A 495 4.16 -10.57 -3.81
N PHE A 496 4.79 -10.12 -2.73
CA PHE A 496 6.18 -9.66 -2.74
C PHE A 496 7.12 -10.77 -3.25
N GLY A 497 7.03 -11.97 -2.70
CA GLY A 497 7.88 -13.08 -3.11
C GLY A 497 7.69 -13.47 -4.58
N ARG A 498 6.45 -13.58 -5.08
CA ARG A 498 6.14 -13.88 -6.50
C ARG A 498 6.71 -12.82 -7.45
N PHE A 499 6.62 -11.54 -7.05
CA PHE A 499 7.20 -10.45 -7.83
C PHE A 499 8.72 -10.58 -7.93
N PHE A 500 9.43 -10.75 -6.80
CA PHE A 500 10.89 -10.87 -6.81
C PHE A 500 11.38 -12.14 -7.50
N LYS A 501 10.64 -13.24 -7.47
CA LYS A 501 10.99 -14.43 -8.27
C LYS A 501 11.04 -14.13 -9.78
N GLN A 502 10.06 -13.38 -10.28
CA GLN A 502 10.03 -13.01 -11.70
C GLN A 502 11.14 -11.97 -12.02
N VAL A 503 11.35 -11.01 -11.12
CA VAL A 503 12.40 -9.98 -11.28
C VAL A 503 13.80 -10.61 -11.32
N PHE A 504 14.12 -11.54 -10.42
CA PHE A 504 15.44 -12.19 -10.38
C PHE A 504 15.63 -13.23 -11.50
N ALA A 505 14.55 -13.79 -12.01
CA ALA A 505 14.60 -14.69 -13.16
C ALA A 505 14.84 -13.97 -14.51
N ASP A 506 14.57 -12.66 -14.57
CA ASP A 506 14.76 -11.85 -15.77
C ASP A 506 16.19 -11.28 -15.84
N SER A 507 17.07 -11.96 -16.56
CA SER A 507 18.46 -11.54 -16.75
C SER A 507 18.64 -10.21 -17.51
N THR A 508 17.57 -9.63 -18.05
CA THR A 508 17.61 -8.32 -18.72
C THR A 508 17.38 -7.17 -17.72
N LEU A 509 16.99 -7.48 -16.47
CA LEU A 509 16.89 -6.53 -15.37
C LEU A 509 18.20 -6.50 -14.55
N PRO A 510 18.56 -5.35 -13.96
CA PRO A 510 19.78 -5.23 -13.16
C PRO A 510 19.62 -5.72 -11.71
N TYR A 511 18.76 -6.71 -11.47
CA TYR A 511 18.46 -7.23 -10.14
C TYR A 511 18.77 -8.73 -10.08
N THR A 512 19.51 -9.14 -9.07
CA THR A 512 19.90 -10.54 -8.83
C THR A 512 19.70 -10.90 -7.36
N GLU A 513 19.74 -12.18 -7.02
CA GLU A 513 19.73 -12.63 -5.62
C GLU A 513 21.07 -12.39 -4.90
N ASP A 514 22.16 -12.23 -5.68
CA ASP A 514 23.49 -11.99 -5.16
C ASP A 514 23.69 -10.50 -4.87
N PHE A 515 23.30 -10.07 -3.67
CA PHE A 515 23.52 -8.72 -3.17
C PHE A 515 23.85 -8.73 -1.67
N SER A 516 24.50 -7.67 -1.21
CA SER A 516 24.73 -7.40 0.20
C SER A 516 24.46 -5.93 0.49
N PHE A 517 24.05 -5.64 1.72
CA PHE A 517 23.99 -4.26 2.19
C PHE A 517 25.37 -3.80 2.62
N GLU A 518 25.81 -2.64 2.13
CA GLU A 518 27.10 -2.08 2.48
C GLU A 518 27.13 -1.68 3.97
N LYS A 519 28.19 -2.14 4.66
CA LYS A 519 28.42 -1.72 6.05
C LYS A 519 29.04 -0.33 6.05
N PRO A 520 28.50 0.63 6.84
CA PRO A 520 29.06 1.97 6.91
C PRO A 520 30.51 1.99 7.41
N GLU A 521 31.30 2.95 6.94
CA GLU A 521 32.65 3.16 7.43
C GLU A 521 32.65 3.51 8.91
N GLY A 522 33.56 2.93 9.68
CA GLY A 522 33.64 3.15 11.14
C GLY A 522 32.55 2.50 11.97
N PHE A 523 31.69 1.66 11.38
CA PHE A 523 30.64 0.97 12.13
C PHE A 523 31.24 -0.11 13.05
N SER A 524 31.07 0.07 14.36
CA SER A 524 31.70 -0.79 15.41
C SER A 524 30.69 -1.49 16.33
N ILE A 525 29.38 -1.31 16.13
CA ILE A 525 28.36 -1.92 17.00
C ILE A 525 28.29 -3.43 16.72
N ASP A 526 28.36 -4.24 17.78
CA ASP A 526 28.20 -5.69 17.71
C ASP A 526 26.72 -6.03 17.40
N LEU A 527 26.54 -6.83 16.36
CA LEU A 527 25.24 -7.28 15.88
C LEU A 527 24.94 -8.75 16.18
N ASP A 528 25.93 -9.53 16.68
CA ASP A 528 25.77 -10.99 16.82
C ASP A 528 24.94 -11.39 18.04
N CYS A 529 24.75 -10.51 19.00
CA CYS A 529 23.95 -10.72 20.22
C CYS A 529 24.28 -12.01 21.00
N ASN A 530 25.52 -12.53 20.88
CA ASN A 530 25.96 -13.71 21.60
C ASN A 530 26.14 -13.41 23.08
N GLU A 531 25.83 -14.37 23.97
CA GLU A 531 25.93 -14.17 25.44
C GLU A 531 27.33 -13.84 25.94
N SER A 532 28.38 -14.14 25.16
CA SER A 532 29.79 -13.89 25.48
C SER A 532 30.20 -12.42 25.31
N SER A 533 29.41 -11.58 24.70
CA SER A 533 29.77 -10.18 24.42
C SER A 533 29.18 -9.14 25.41
N GLN A 534 28.48 -9.58 26.45
CA GLN A 534 27.98 -8.64 27.48
C GLN A 534 28.99 -8.45 28.62
N PRO A 535 29.32 -7.20 29.03
CA PRO A 535 30.09 -6.97 30.22
C PRO A 535 29.33 -7.53 31.43
N SER A 536 30.00 -8.43 32.17
CA SER A 536 29.51 -9.01 33.42
C SER A 536 29.51 -7.93 34.52
N GLY A 537 28.45 -7.14 34.57
CA GLY A 537 28.17 -6.21 35.65
C GLY A 537 26.82 -6.51 36.29
N PRO A 538 26.68 -6.46 37.61
CA PRO A 538 25.37 -6.66 38.23
C PRO A 538 24.40 -5.55 37.80
N ALA A 539 23.22 -5.95 37.38
CA ALA A 539 22.13 -5.03 37.09
C ALA A 539 21.71 -4.32 38.39
N THR A 540 22.19 -3.12 38.57
CA THR A 540 21.62 -2.21 39.58
C THR A 540 20.25 -1.74 39.05
N PRO A 541 19.17 -1.92 39.80
CA PRO A 541 17.89 -1.30 39.42
C PRO A 541 18.03 0.21 39.60
N VAL A 542 18.05 0.95 38.52
CA VAL A 542 17.90 2.39 38.57
C VAL A 542 16.42 2.67 38.82
N PHE A 543 16.08 2.85 40.08
CA PHE A 543 14.90 3.60 40.47
C PHE A 543 15.33 5.08 40.43
N ASP A 544 15.01 5.78 39.36
CA ASP A 544 15.10 7.22 39.36
C ASP A 544 13.73 7.81 39.65
N ASP A 545 13.68 8.46 40.79
CA ASP A 545 12.68 9.45 41.19
C ASP A 545 12.62 10.55 40.14
N PHE A 546 11.50 10.66 39.43
CA PHE A 546 11.06 11.93 38.89
C PHE A 546 9.56 12.08 39.08
N PHE A 547 9.23 13.05 39.95
CA PHE A 547 7.95 13.68 40.13
C PHE A 547 7.49 14.43 38.90
#